data_5fa2968df7c52f65c5b99f12c2f7eb23
#
_entry.id   5fa2968df7c52f65c5b99f12c2f7eb23
#
_cell.length_a   1.000
_cell.length_b   1.000
_cell.length_c   1.000
_cell.angle_alpha   90.00
_cell.angle_beta   90.00
_cell.angle_gamma   90.00
#
_symmetry.space_group_name_H-M   'P 1'
#
loop_
_entity.id
_entity.type
_entity.pdbx_description
1 polymer ?
#
loop_
_entity_poly.entity_id
_entity_poly.type
_entity_poly.pdbx_seq_one_letter_code
_entity_poly.pdbx_strand_id
1 'polypeptide(L)'
;MKYFLLMLLAIGVTFVHAQTDTTYAERLGFPRGKKVVILHIDDAGMSYDSNKGVMDALTKGVANSVSVMMPCPWVPGMVTFLKEQKGIDAGLHLTLTSEWKDYRWVPLSGKPQVPGLVDSTGSMWTSVEQVVQHASADEVEREITAQVERALGMGFKPTHLDSHMGTLFATSEFLQRYIKVGMQYRIPVMLPGGHNTLIAAQMGADDARLQQVRGVGKMLWAAGFPVLDDLHNESYGWDLPAGKKRDAATIQKEKTAYYIAALQSVKPGLTMMIMHCTAPTEVFPFISDSGTTRHGDLLAMMDPALRSYIQKEGIILTTWRELMERRGKIK
;
A
#
# COMPACT_ATOMS: atom_id res chain seq x y z
N MET A 1 -47.07 -65.75 7.29
CA MET A 1 -45.69 -65.36 7.59
C MET A 1 -45.21 -64.41 6.50
N LYS A 2 -45.18 -63.08 6.80
CA LYS A 2 -44.76 -62.04 5.85
C LYS A 2 -43.47 -61.46 6.41
N TYR A 3 -42.35 -61.60 5.73
CA TYR A 3 -41.09 -61.02 6.07
C TYR A 3 -41.04 -59.59 5.50
N PHE A 4 -40.92 -58.61 6.36
CA PHE A 4 -40.73 -57.20 6.03
C PHE A 4 -39.22 -56.94 6.03
N LEU A 5 -38.61 -56.68 4.86
CA LEU A 5 -37.21 -56.35 4.70
C LEU A 5 -37.06 -54.81 4.83
N LEU A 6 -36.49 -54.34 5.92
CA LEU A 6 -36.16 -52.93 6.13
C LEU A 6 -34.82 -52.63 5.37
N MET A 7 -34.91 -51.88 4.29
CA MET A 7 -33.75 -51.32 3.58
C MET A 7 -33.35 -50.02 4.30
N LEU A 8 -32.23 -50.01 5.03
CA LEU A 8 -31.62 -48.81 5.57
C LEU A 8 -30.91 -48.06 4.42
N LEU A 9 -31.48 -46.92 3.96
CA LEU A 9 -30.77 -45.96 3.11
C LEU A 9 -29.76 -45.18 3.99
N ALA A 10 -28.48 -45.50 3.85
CA ALA A 10 -27.39 -44.67 4.36
C ALA A 10 -27.26 -43.43 3.49
N ILE A 11 -27.77 -42.28 3.94
CA ILE A 11 -27.52 -40.96 3.32
C ILE A 11 -26.09 -40.59 3.66
N GLY A 12 -25.18 -40.83 2.73
CA GLY A 12 -23.81 -40.29 2.83
C GLY A 12 -23.83 -38.78 2.67
N VAL A 13 -23.66 -38.05 3.75
CA VAL A 13 -23.42 -36.60 3.73
C VAL A 13 -22.01 -36.38 3.20
N THR A 14 -21.90 -36.14 1.90
CA THR A 14 -20.66 -35.65 1.31
C THR A 14 -20.48 -34.21 1.74
N PHE A 15 -19.57 -33.95 2.68
CA PHE A 15 -19.07 -32.61 2.95
C PHE A 15 -18.32 -32.14 1.68
N VAL A 16 -18.98 -31.34 0.85
CA VAL A 16 -18.29 -30.56 -0.17
C VAL A 16 -17.43 -29.55 0.57
N HIS A 17 -16.16 -29.90 0.76
CA HIS A 17 -15.16 -28.90 1.11
C HIS A 17 -15.12 -27.92 -0.06
N ALA A 18 -15.70 -26.73 0.14
CA ALA A 18 -15.45 -25.62 -0.76
C ALA A 18 -13.93 -25.48 -0.86
N GLN A 19 -13.37 -25.79 -2.01
CA GLN A 19 -11.95 -25.64 -2.28
C GLN A 19 -11.66 -24.14 -2.19
N THR A 20 -11.17 -23.68 -1.02
CA THR A 20 -10.75 -22.30 -0.86
C THR A 20 -9.64 -22.06 -1.86
N ASP A 21 -9.85 -21.12 -2.78
CA ASP A 21 -8.84 -20.74 -3.76
C ASP A 21 -7.51 -20.47 -3.05
N THR A 22 -6.43 -21.06 -3.56
CA THR A 22 -5.08 -20.90 -3.04
C THR A 22 -4.71 -19.41 -3.09
N THR A 23 -4.36 -18.82 -1.95
CA THR A 23 -3.96 -17.41 -1.86
C THR A 23 -2.64 -17.14 -2.59
N TYR A 24 -2.37 -15.91 -2.97
CA TYR A 24 -1.07 -15.53 -3.54
C TYR A 24 0.06 -15.73 -2.52
N ALA A 25 -0.19 -15.54 -1.22
CA ALA A 25 0.77 -15.90 -0.17
C ALA A 25 1.17 -17.39 -0.27
N GLU A 26 0.21 -18.31 -0.35
CA GLU A 26 0.48 -19.74 -0.49
C GLU A 26 1.20 -20.07 -1.80
N ARG A 27 0.80 -19.43 -2.90
CA ARG A 27 1.49 -19.56 -4.20
C ARG A 27 2.95 -19.11 -4.14
N LEU A 28 3.26 -18.10 -3.30
CA LEU A 28 4.63 -17.62 -3.05
C LEU A 28 5.41 -18.50 -2.06
N GLY A 29 4.82 -19.62 -1.61
CA GLY A 29 5.47 -20.57 -0.71
C GLY A 29 5.43 -20.19 0.75
N PHE A 30 4.55 -19.26 1.16
CA PHE A 30 4.27 -19.05 2.58
C PHE A 30 3.39 -20.18 3.12
N PRO A 31 3.49 -20.53 4.44
CA PRO A 31 2.69 -21.61 5.01
C PRO A 31 1.19 -21.33 4.89
N ARG A 32 0.42 -22.39 4.59
CA ARG A 32 -1.03 -22.32 4.41
C ARG A 32 -1.73 -21.75 5.65
N GLY A 33 -2.72 -20.89 5.40
CA GLY A 33 -3.55 -20.30 6.43
C GLY A 33 -2.87 -19.23 7.27
N LYS A 34 -1.64 -18.78 6.93
CA LYS A 34 -0.95 -17.71 7.63
C LYS A 34 -1.36 -16.34 7.12
N LYS A 35 -1.39 -15.37 8.05
CA LYS A 35 -1.43 -13.95 7.74
C LYS A 35 -0.01 -13.52 7.38
N VAL A 36 0.19 -13.03 6.17
CA VAL A 36 1.46 -12.48 5.67
C VAL A 36 1.24 -11.00 5.41
N VAL A 37 2.02 -10.14 6.04
CA VAL A 37 1.73 -8.70 6.07
C VAL A 37 2.96 -7.88 5.68
N ILE A 38 2.74 -6.87 4.84
CA ILE A 38 3.66 -5.76 4.61
C ILE A 38 3.14 -4.57 5.42
N LEU A 39 3.93 -4.08 6.38
CA LEU A 39 3.65 -2.83 7.10
C LEU A 39 4.31 -1.69 6.33
N HIS A 40 3.53 -0.99 5.51
CA HIS A 40 4.00 -0.09 4.48
C HIS A 40 3.76 1.37 4.82
N ILE A 41 4.79 2.20 4.65
CA ILE A 41 4.74 3.64 4.91
C ILE A 41 4.71 4.40 3.60
N ASP A 42 3.65 5.19 3.38
CA ASP A 42 3.52 6.13 2.27
C ASP A 42 4.20 7.49 2.57
N ASP A 43 4.31 8.35 1.58
CA ASP A 43 4.69 9.76 1.63
C ASP A 43 6.14 10.06 2.06
N ALA A 44 7.08 9.12 1.94
CA ALA A 44 8.49 9.44 2.11
C ALA A 44 8.97 10.44 1.04
N GLY A 45 9.86 11.34 1.41
CA GLY A 45 10.35 12.39 0.52
C GLY A 45 9.46 13.64 0.45
N MET A 46 8.23 13.58 0.98
CA MET A 46 7.31 14.69 0.99
C MET A 46 7.85 15.87 1.79
N SER A 47 8.19 15.67 3.05
CA SER A 47 8.72 16.70 3.95
C SER A 47 9.84 16.14 4.83
N TYR A 48 10.55 17.02 5.54
CA TYR A 48 11.51 16.60 6.57
C TYR A 48 10.84 15.74 7.64
N ASP A 49 9.65 16.12 8.07
CA ASP A 49 8.88 15.46 9.12
C ASP A 49 8.50 14.03 8.71
N SER A 50 8.04 13.87 7.46
CA SER A 50 7.73 12.55 6.89
C SER A 50 9.01 11.70 6.83
N ASN A 51 10.12 12.22 6.31
CA ASN A 51 11.38 11.50 6.28
C ASN A 51 11.82 11.05 7.67
N LYS A 52 11.77 11.96 8.66
CA LYS A 52 12.16 11.68 10.04
C LYS A 52 11.30 10.55 10.65
N GLY A 53 9.98 10.63 10.47
CA GLY A 53 9.05 9.61 10.95
C GLY A 53 9.28 8.26 10.27
N VAL A 54 9.45 8.24 8.95
CA VAL A 54 9.78 7.05 8.17
C VAL A 54 11.07 6.40 8.64
N MET A 55 12.16 7.17 8.78
CA MET A 55 13.46 6.67 9.25
C MET A 55 13.35 6.01 10.63
N ASP A 56 12.65 6.66 11.57
CA ASP A 56 12.45 6.13 12.91
C ASP A 56 11.61 4.84 12.90
N ALA A 57 10.49 4.81 12.15
CA ALA A 57 9.61 3.64 12.06
C ALA A 57 10.31 2.42 11.43
N LEU A 58 11.13 2.63 10.39
CA LEU A 58 11.86 1.56 9.70
C LEU A 58 13.05 1.03 10.49
N THR A 59 13.75 1.89 11.26
CA THR A 59 14.97 1.49 11.96
C THR A 59 14.74 1.03 13.40
N LYS A 60 13.69 1.53 14.05
CA LYS A 60 13.37 1.28 15.46
C LYS A 60 12.04 0.53 15.64
N GLY A 61 11.15 0.65 14.68
CA GLY A 61 9.80 0.09 14.71
C GLY A 61 9.65 -1.29 14.09
N VAL A 62 8.41 -1.61 13.72
CA VAL A 62 8.02 -2.85 13.05
C VAL A 62 7.68 -2.66 11.56
N ALA A 63 7.58 -1.40 11.09
CA ALA A 63 7.37 -1.11 9.68
C ALA A 63 8.52 -1.67 8.84
N ASN A 64 8.24 -2.21 7.65
CA ASN A 64 9.22 -2.95 6.89
C ASN A 64 9.23 -2.64 5.38
N SER A 65 8.41 -1.69 4.94
CA SER A 65 8.38 -1.20 3.57
C SER A 65 8.02 0.29 3.53
N VAL A 66 8.43 0.98 2.48
CA VAL A 66 8.18 2.42 2.29
C VAL A 66 8.07 2.76 0.81
N SER A 67 7.31 3.80 0.45
CA SER A 67 7.34 4.38 -0.89
C SER A 67 7.61 5.89 -0.90
N VAL A 68 8.32 6.35 -1.94
CA VAL A 68 8.90 7.70 -2.04
C VAL A 68 8.19 8.53 -3.10
N MET A 69 7.73 9.74 -2.73
CA MET A 69 7.09 10.72 -3.60
C MET A 69 8.14 11.51 -4.39
N MET A 70 8.54 11.00 -5.55
CA MET A 70 9.66 11.57 -6.33
C MET A 70 9.51 13.06 -6.73
N PRO A 71 8.33 13.65 -6.96
CA PRO A 71 8.22 15.08 -7.24
C PRO A 71 8.54 15.99 -6.04
N CYS A 72 8.55 15.45 -4.82
CA CYS A 72 8.63 16.24 -3.59
C CYS A 72 10.06 16.70 -3.25
N PRO A 73 10.20 17.81 -2.48
CA PRO A 73 11.48 18.49 -2.28
C PRO A 73 12.46 17.77 -1.34
N TRP A 74 11.98 16.89 -0.44
CA TRP A 74 12.82 16.19 0.54
C TRP A 74 13.33 14.82 0.08
N VAL A 75 13.06 14.45 -1.17
CA VAL A 75 13.53 13.21 -1.82
C VAL A 75 15.05 13.02 -1.73
N PRO A 76 15.92 14.05 -1.97
CA PRO A 76 17.37 13.82 -1.91
C PRO A 76 17.83 13.26 -0.56
N GLY A 77 17.32 13.80 0.55
CA GLY A 77 17.65 13.30 1.89
C GLY A 77 17.16 11.87 2.14
N MET A 78 15.95 11.55 1.66
CA MET A 78 15.41 10.19 1.76
C MET A 78 16.21 9.19 0.94
N VAL A 79 16.57 9.53 -0.29
CA VAL A 79 17.38 8.65 -1.17
C VAL A 79 18.78 8.43 -0.58
N THR A 80 19.39 9.45 0.03
CA THR A 80 20.67 9.28 0.73
C THR A 80 20.54 8.23 1.85
N PHE A 81 19.53 8.35 2.71
CA PHE A 81 19.27 7.37 3.76
C PHE A 81 19.06 5.95 3.22
N LEU A 82 18.25 5.79 2.18
CA LEU A 82 17.98 4.48 1.56
C LEU A 82 19.24 3.84 0.95
N LYS A 83 20.15 4.66 0.41
CA LYS A 83 21.43 4.17 -0.13
C LYS A 83 22.39 3.70 0.96
N GLU A 84 22.35 4.32 2.13
CA GLU A 84 23.12 3.91 3.32
C GLU A 84 22.50 2.67 3.98
N GLN A 85 21.19 2.56 4.00
CA GLN A 85 20.41 1.48 4.62
C GLN A 85 19.94 0.44 3.57
N LYS A 86 20.87 -0.24 2.93
CA LYS A 86 20.60 -1.16 1.78
C LYS A 86 19.61 -2.30 2.04
N GLY A 87 19.28 -2.59 3.30
CA GLY A 87 18.32 -3.63 3.69
C GLY A 87 16.87 -3.20 3.60
N ILE A 88 16.60 -1.90 3.56
CA ILE A 88 15.24 -1.36 3.55
C ILE A 88 14.55 -1.67 2.21
N ASP A 89 13.29 -2.11 2.29
CA ASP A 89 12.39 -2.29 1.15
C ASP A 89 11.75 -0.96 0.80
N ALA A 90 12.10 -0.40 -0.36
CA ALA A 90 11.65 0.92 -0.75
C ALA A 90 11.18 0.97 -2.20
N GLY A 91 9.97 1.47 -2.41
CA GLY A 91 9.31 1.67 -3.69
C GLY A 91 9.12 3.14 -4.05
N LEU A 92 8.30 3.38 -5.08
CA LEU A 92 7.87 4.72 -5.48
C LEU A 92 6.39 4.91 -5.24
N HIS A 93 6.07 5.97 -4.51
CA HIS A 93 4.73 6.50 -4.33
C HIS A 93 4.42 7.43 -5.49
N LEU A 94 3.96 6.83 -6.61
CA LEU A 94 3.75 7.55 -7.87
C LEU A 94 2.70 8.65 -7.67
N THR A 95 3.14 9.89 -7.80
CA THR A 95 2.45 11.08 -7.35
C THR A 95 1.96 11.90 -8.55
N LEU A 96 0.64 12.14 -8.62
CA LEU A 96 -0.01 12.90 -9.68
C LEU A 96 -0.88 14.06 -9.14
N THR A 97 -0.96 14.19 -7.81
CA THR A 97 -1.69 15.24 -7.11
C THR A 97 -0.79 16.00 -6.16
N SER A 98 -1.18 17.20 -5.76
CA SER A 98 -0.51 18.04 -4.77
C SER A 98 -1.59 18.76 -3.96
N GLU A 99 -2.11 18.10 -2.91
CA GLU A 99 -3.38 18.40 -2.27
C GLU A 99 -3.38 19.54 -1.25
N TRP A 100 -2.19 19.92 -0.72
CA TRP A 100 -2.13 20.94 0.34
C TRP A 100 -2.11 22.37 -0.21
N LYS A 101 -2.62 23.30 0.58
CA LYS A 101 -2.81 24.69 0.19
C LYS A 101 -1.50 25.43 -0.07
N ASP A 102 -0.60 25.38 0.88
CA ASP A 102 0.60 26.24 0.91
C ASP A 102 1.90 25.44 0.73
N TYR A 103 1.79 24.12 0.49
CA TYR A 103 2.91 23.21 0.25
C TYR A 103 2.64 22.37 -1.00
N ARG A 104 3.11 22.87 -2.14
CA ARG A 104 2.77 22.34 -3.46
C ARG A 104 4.03 21.92 -4.23
N TRP A 105 3.88 20.91 -5.06
CA TRP A 105 4.92 20.45 -5.97
C TRP A 105 4.42 20.38 -7.41
N VAL A 106 5.38 20.27 -8.33
CA VAL A 106 5.16 20.30 -9.78
C VAL A 106 5.52 18.94 -10.38
N PRO A 107 5.00 18.57 -11.56
CA PRO A 107 5.39 17.36 -12.24
C PRO A 107 6.86 17.43 -12.68
N LEU A 108 7.54 16.28 -12.59
CA LEU A 108 8.94 16.14 -13.02
C LEU A 108 9.12 16.30 -14.53
N SER A 109 8.11 15.91 -15.30
CA SER A 109 8.06 16.10 -16.76
C SER A 109 7.94 17.55 -17.17
N GLY A 110 7.50 18.44 -16.26
CA GLY A 110 7.24 19.84 -16.50
C GLY A 110 5.98 20.13 -17.31
N LYS A 111 5.37 21.31 -17.07
CA LYS A 111 4.12 21.74 -17.69
C LYS A 111 4.07 21.57 -19.23
N PRO A 112 5.12 21.88 -19.99
CA PRO A 112 5.06 21.73 -21.46
C PRO A 112 4.82 20.29 -21.94
N GLN A 113 5.22 19.28 -21.16
CA GLN A 113 5.07 17.86 -21.49
C GLN A 113 3.79 17.24 -20.96
N VAL A 114 3.26 17.80 -19.87
CA VAL A 114 2.07 17.29 -19.16
C VAL A 114 1.14 18.43 -18.74
N PRO A 115 0.66 19.25 -19.70
CA PRO A 115 -0.17 20.44 -19.39
C PRO A 115 -1.46 20.07 -18.63
N GLY A 116 -2.03 18.88 -18.87
CA GLY A 116 -3.22 18.38 -18.19
C GLY A 116 -3.02 18.00 -16.73
N LEU A 117 -1.76 17.80 -16.28
CA LEU A 117 -1.46 17.47 -14.89
C LEU A 117 -1.29 18.69 -13.98
N VAL A 118 -1.37 19.93 -14.51
CA VAL A 118 -1.10 21.14 -13.73
C VAL A 118 -2.25 22.11 -13.71
N ASP A 119 -2.43 22.76 -12.59
CA ASP A 119 -3.40 23.85 -12.40
C ASP A 119 -2.87 25.19 -12.94
N SER A 120 -3.63 26.27 -12.71
CA SER A 120 -3.27 27.62 -13.16
C SER A 120 -1.99 28.16 -12.50
N THR A 121 -1.61 27.64 -11.32
CA THR A 121 -0.36 28.01 -10.64
C THR A 121 0.86 27.26 -11.14
N GLY A 122 0.66 26.22 -11.97
CA GLY A 122 1.69 25.34 -12.47
C GLY A 122 2.02 24.16 -11.53
N SER A 123 1.31 24.03 -10.41
CA SER A 123 1.40 22.89 -9.51
C SER A 123 0.52 21.73 -10.00
N MET A 124 0.79 20.50 -9.57
CA MET A 124 -0.15 19.38 -9.80
C MET A 124 -1.51 19.71 -9.19
N TRP A 125 -2.59 19.13 -9.74
CA TRP A 125 -3.95 19.30 -9.23
C TRP A 125 -4.08 18.86 -7.77
N THR A 126 -5.06 19.42 -7.05
CA THR A 126 -5.25 19.13 -5.62
C THR A 126 -6.06 17.86 -5.36
N SER A 127 -6.76 17.33 -6.35
CA SER A 127 -7.59 16.13 -6.18
C SER A 127 -7.50 15.17 -7.36
N VAL A 128 -7.84 13.91 -7.08
CA VAL A 128 -7.91 12.83 -8.08
C VAL A 128 -8.93 13.17 -9.18
N GLU A 129 -10.08 13.74 -8.81
CA GLU A 129 -11.14 14.13 -9.75
C GLU A 129 -10.65 15.15 -10.75
N GLN A 130 -9.85 16.14 -10.30
CA GLN A 130 -9.27 17.14 -11.19
C GLN A 130 -8.24 16.51 -12.15
N VAL A 131 -7.42 15.58 -11.68
CA VAL A 131 -6.50 14.84 -12.57
C VAL A 131 -7.28 14.07 -13.62
N VAL A 132 -8.35 13.36 -13.24
CA VAL A 132 -9.21 12.61 -14.17
C VAL A 132 -9.89 13.53 -15.20
N GLN A 133 -10.27 14.73 -14.80
CA GLN A 133 -10.94 15.69 -15.68
C GLN A 133 -10.01 16.34 -16.71
N HIS A 134 -8.73 16.50 -16.38
CA HIS A 134 -7.82 17.33 -17.18
C HIS A 134 -6.68 16.56 -17.84
N ALA A 135 -6.17 15.51 -17.20
CA ALA A 135 -5.01 14.79 -17.69
C ALA A 135 -5.38 13.64 -18.64
N SER A 136 -4.63 13.50 -19.71
CA SER A 136 -4.69 12.33 -20.57
C SER A 136 -3.87 11.16 -19.98
N ALA A 137 -4.21 9.93 -20.35
CA ALA A 137 -3.44 8.74 -19.96
C ALA A 137 -1.97 8.79 -20.43
N ASP A 138 -1.69 9.44 -21.55
CA ASP A 138 -0.33 9.60 -22.08
C ASP A 138 0.49 10.58 -21.23
N GLU A 139 -0.10 11.63 -20.69
CA GLU A 139 0.53 12.54 -19.74
C GLU A 139 0.82 11.83 -18.41
N VAL A 140 -0.13 11.02 -17.93
CA VAL A 140 0.06 10.19 -16.73
C VAL A 140 1.23 9.23 -16.94
N GLU A 141 1.28 8.49 -18.05
CA GLU A 141 2.39 7.59 -18.37
C GLU A 141 3.74 8.34 -18.39
N ARG A 142 3.77 9.51 -19.03
CA ARG A 142 4.99 10.33 -19.13
C ARG A 142 5.49 10.76 -17.75
N GLU A 143 4.60 11.24 -16.91
CA GLU A 143 4.98 11.69 -15.58
C GLU A 143 5.44 10.54 -14.67
N ILE A 144 4.71 9.42 -14.60
CA ILE A 144 5.13 8.29 -13.76
C ILE A 144 6.42 7.64 -14.29
N THR A 145 6.67 7.69 -15.60
CA THR A 145 7.96 7.29 -16.19
C THR A 145 9.08 8.21 -15.71
N ALA A 146 8.88 9.53 -15.75
CA ALA A 146 9.87 10.49 -15.26
C ALA A 146 10.19 10.28 -13.76
N GLN A 147 9.21 9.91 -12.95
CA GLN A 147 9.42 9.58 -11.54
C GLN A 147 10.30 8.34 -11.37
N VAL A 148 10.08 7.28 -12.14
CA VAL A 148 10.94 6.08 -12.15
C VAL A 148 12.35 6.44 -12.60
N GLU A 149 12.50 7.19 -13.69
CA GLU A 149 13.80 7.58 -14.24
C GLU A 149 14.58 8.48 -13.28
N ARG A 150 13.92 9.42 -12.59
CA ARG A 150 14.56 10.22 -11.53
C ARG A 150 15.13 9.35 -10.42
N ALA A 151 14.36 8.36 -9.93
CA ALA A 151 14.84 7.45 -8.90
C ALA A 151 16.09 6.68 -9.37
N LEU A 152 16.04 6.09 -10.57
CA LEU A 152 17.16 5.36 -11.16
C LEU A 152 18.37 6.27 -11.37
N GLY A 153 18.18 7.48 -11.86
CA GLY A 153 19.23 8.49 -12.04
C GLY A 153 19.90 8.92 -10.72
N MET A 154 19.16 8.87 -9.60
CA MET A 154 19.70 9.10 -8.26
C MET A 154 20.39 7.85 -7.67
N GLY A 155 20.42 6.73 -8.39
CA GLY A 155 20.96 5.45 -7.93
C GLY A 155 20.04 4.72 -6.93
N PHE A 156 18.77 5.09 -6.88
CA PHE A 156 17.72 4.42 -6.13
C PHE A 156 16.98 3.44 -7.04
N LYS A 157 17.03 2.14 -6.71
CA LYS A 157 16.34 1.06 -7.43
C LYS A 157 15.10 0.67 -6.64
N PRO A 158 13.89 1.09 -7.07
CA PRO A 158 12.67 0.81 -6.32
C PRO A 158 12.30 -0.68 -6.37
N THR A 159 11.78 -1.20 -5.26
CA THR A 159 11.33 -2.59 -5.13
C THR A 159 9.89 -2.79 -5.59
N HIS A 160 9.09 -1.73 -5.64
CA HIS A 160 7.71 -1.74 -6.09
C HIS A 160 7.25 -0.33 -6.47
N LEU A 161 6.09 -0.26 -7.10
CA LEU A 161 5.35 0.97 -7.40
C LEU A 161 3.99 0.89 -6.70
N ASP A 162 3.53 2.01 -6.17
CA ASP A 162 2.18 2.23 -5.68
C ASP A 162 1.63 3.60 -6.10
N SER A 163 0.50 4.06 -5.58
CA SER A 163 -0.17 5.25 -6.10
C SER A 163 -0.62 6.19 -4.99
N HIS A 164 -0.04 7.38 -4.96
CA HIS A 164 -0.50 8.47 -4.11
C HIS A 164 -1.98 8.78 -4.35
N MET A 165 -2.76 8.87 -3.26
CA MET A 165 -4.22 9.08 -3.27
C MET A 165 -5.00 8.09 -4.17
N GLY A 166 -4.39 6.96 -4.57
CA GLY A 166 -5.04 6.00 -5.47
C GLY A 166 -5.31 6.51 -6.89
N THR A 167 -4.68 7.60 -7.31
CA THR A 167 -4.95 8.29 -8.60
C THR A 167 -4.82 7.34 -9.80
N LEU A 168 -3.88 6.40 -9.76
CA LEU A 168 -3.66 5.43 -10.84
C LEU A 168 -4.75 4.34 -10.93
N PHE A 169 -5.66 4.28 -9.96
CA PHE A 169 -6.81 3.38 -9.95
C PHE A 169 -8.12 4.09 -10.32
N ALA A 170 -8.08 5.40 -10.57
CA ALA A 170 -9.28 6.20 -10.80
C ALA A 170 -9.95 5.89 -12.15
N THR A 171 -9.17 5.55 -13.19
CA THR A 171 -9.69 5.13 -14.50
C THR A 171 -8.98 3.86 -15.00
N SER A 172 -9.62 3.14 -15.92
CA SER A 172 -9.03 1.97 -16.57
C SER A 172 -7.77 2.32 -17.37
N GLU A 173 -7.76 3.50 -18.00
CA GLU A 173 -6.66 3.99 -18.81
C GLU A 173 -5.43 4.30 -17.94
N PHE A 174 -5.63 4.95 -16.78
CA PHE A 174 -4.53 5.23 -15.84
C PHE A 174 -3.95 3.93 -15.27
N LEU A 175 -4.82 2.98 -14.89
CA LEU A 175 -4.40 1.67 -14.42
C LEU A 175 -3.56 0.92 -15.48
N GLN A 176 -3.97 0.97 -16.76
CA GLN A 176 -3.21 0.37 -17.84
C GLN A 176 -1.81 0.99 -17.99
N ARG A 177 -1.68 2.33 -17.88
CA ARG A 177 -0.39 3.03 -17.93
C ARG A 177 0.51 2.67 -16.74
N TYR A 178 -0.06 2.59 -15.54
CA TYR A 178 0.63 2.15 -14.35
C TYR A 178 1.23 0.74 -14.50
N ILE A 179 0.42 -0.21 -14.95
CA ILE A 179 0.85 -1.59 -15.20
C ILE A 179 1.91 -1.63 -16.30
N LYS A 180 1.72 -0.87 -17.39
CA LYS A 180 2.67 -0.80 -18.51
C LYS A 180 4.05 -0.33 -18.03
N VAL A 181 4.11 0.72 -17.23
CA VAL A 181 5.38 1.24 -16.68
C VAL A 181 6.02 0.22 -15.74
N GLY A 182 5.25 -0.40 -14.83
CA GLY A 182 5.76 -1.47 -13.98
C GLY A 182 6.37 -2.64 -14.77
N MET A 183 5.70 -3.08 -15.85
CA MET A 183 6.20 -4.13 -16.74
C MET A 183 7.46 -3.70 -17.50
N GLN A 184 7.50 -2.48 -18.03
CA GLN A 184 8.64 -1.93 -18.78
C GLN A 184 9.91 -1.91 -17.94
N TYR A 185 9.83 -1.49 -16.69
CA TYR A 185 10.97 -1.40 -15.78
C TYR A 185 11.18 -2.67 -14.94
N ARG A 186 10.30 -3.69 -15.10
CA ARG A 186 10.26 -4.93 -14.31
C ARG A 186 10.18 -4.66 -12.81
N ILE A 187 9.40 -3.67 -12.43
CA ILE A 187 9.11 -3.30 -11.04
C ILE A 187 7.69 -3.74 -10.71
N PRO A 188 7.47 -4.56 -9.65
CA PRO A 188 6.13 -4.94 -9.21
C PRO A 188 5.22 -3.73 -8.97
N VAL A 189 3.97 -3.85 -9.38
CA VAL A 189 2.94 -2.84 -9.08
C VAL A 189 2.07 -3.31 -7.93
N MET A 190 1.79 -2.44 -6.98
CA MET A 190 0.84 -2.71 -5.91
C MET A 190 -0.55 -2.90 -6.51
N LEU A 191 -1.10 -4.10 -6.37
CA LEU A 191 -2.46 -4.44 -6.78
C LEU A 191 -3.02 -5.54 -5.88
N PRO A 192 -4.15 -5.31 -5.18
CA PRO A 192 -4.87 -6.33 -4.44
C PRO A 192 -5.72 -7.16 -5.42
N GLY A 193 -5.19 -8.29 -5.89
CA GLY A 193 -5.83 -9.17 -6.89
C GLY A 193 -6.34 -10.49 -6.33
N GLY A 194 -6.30 -10.71 -5.01
CA GLY A 194 -6.73 -11.94 -4.34
C GLY A 194 -8.16 -11.89 -3.82
N HIS A 195 -8.37 -12.23 -2.53
CA HIS A 195 -9.71 -12.25 -1.94
C HIS A 195 -10.32 -10.85 -1.71
N ASN A 196 -9.48 -9.82 -1.53
CA ASN A 196 -9.89 -8.41 -1.45
C ASN A 196 -10.94 -8.09 -0.37
N THR A 197 -10.90 -8.80 0.76
CA THR A 197 -11.96 -8.69 1.77
C THR A 197 -12.02 -7.31 2.43
N LEU A 198 -10.84 -6.75 2.79
CA LEU A 198 -10.77 -5.45 3.45
C LEU A 198 -11.01 -4.32 2.47
N ILE A 199 -10.27 -4.30 1.35
CA ILE A 199 -10.41 -3.22 0.37
C ILE A 199 -11.80 -3.19 -0.29
N ALA A 200 -12.44 -4.34 -0.48
CA ALA A 200 -13.81 -4.40 -1.00
C ALA A 200 -14.81 -3.79 -0.02
N ALA A 201 -14.69 -4.09 1.28
CA ALA A 201 -15.54 -3.50 2.31
C ALA A 201 -15.35 -1.98 2.39
N GLN A 202 -14.10 -1.51 2.35
CA GLN A 202 -13.76 -0.08 2.37
C GLN A 202 -14.34 0.68 1.17
N MET A 203 -14.24 0.09 -0.03
CA MET A 203 -14.68 0.75 -1.28
C MET A 203 -16.14 0.51 -1.63
N GLY A 204 -16.86 -0.35 -0.91
CA GLY A 204 -18.22 -0.77 -1.31
C GLY A 204 -18.24 -1.45 -2.68
N ALA A 205 -17.18 -2.21 -3.03
CA ALA A 205 -17.01 -2.80 -4.34
C ALA A 205 -18.00 -3.97 -4.56
N ASP A 206 -18.68 -3.96 -5.69
CA ASP A 206 -19.52 -5.07 -6.13
C ASP A 206 -18.71 -6.24 -6.70
N ASP A 207 -19.39 -7.38 -6.92
CA ASP A 207 -18.75 -8.59 -7.44
C ASP A 207 -18.14 -8.40 -8.84
N ALA A 208 -18.74 -7.57 -9.69
CA ALA A 208 -18.23 -7.33 -11.04
C ALA A 208 -16.88 -6.61 -10.99
N ARG A 209 -16.76 -5.57 -10.15
CA ARG A 209 -15.50 -4.85 -9.93
C ARG A 209 -14.43 -5.75 -9.31
N LEU A 210 -14.80 -6.58 -8.34
CA LEU A 210 -13.88 -7.56 -7.74
C LEU A 210 -13.38 -8.59 -8.77
N GLN A 211 -14.23 -9.08 -9.66
CA GLN A 211 -13.83 -10.00 -10.73
C GLN A 211 -12.85 -9.34 -11.71
N GLN A 212 -13.08 -8.07 -12.06
CA GLN A 212 -12.17 -7.31 -12.91
C GLN A 212 -10.78 -7.18 -12.28
N VAL A 213 -10.70 -6.78 -11.01
CA VAL A 213 -9.44 -6.62 -10.27
C VAL A 213 -8.71 -7.96 -10.15
N ARG A 214 -9.42 -9.06 -9.84
CA ARG A 214 -8.86 -10.41 -9.82
C ARG A 214 -8.32 -10.84 -11.19
N GLY A 215 -9.00 -10.43 -12.28
CA GLY A 215 -8.52 -10.65 -13.65
C GLY A 215 -7.16 -9.99 -13.90
N VAL A 216 -7.00 -8.74 -13.48
CA VAL A 216 -5.72 -8.02 -13.55
C VAL A 216 -4.66 -8.70 -12.68
N GLY A 217 -5.01 -9.14 -11.47
CA GLY A 217 -4.10 -9.89 -10.60
C GLY A 217 -3.59 -11.18 -11.25
N LYS A 218 -4.47 -11.94 -11.91
CA LYS A 218 -4.07 -13.15 -12.67
C LYS A 218 -3.11 -12.82 -13.82
N MET A 219 -3.35 -11.73 -14.53
CA MET A 219 -2.48 -11.25 -15.61
C MET A 219 -1.09 -10.86 -15.10
N LEU A 220 -1.00 -10.10 -14.00
CA LEU A 220 0.26 -9.73 -13.37
C LEU A 220 1.02 -10.96 -12.88
N TRP A 221 0.32 -11.90 -12.25
CA TRP A 221 0.92 -13.18 -11.84
C TRP A 221 1.50 -13.95 -13.02
N ALA A 222 0.75 -14.07 -14.11
CA ALA A 222 1.22 -14.74 -15.34
C ALA A 222 2.44 -14.03 -15.96
N ALA A 223 2.53 -12.70 -15.81
CA ALA A 223 3.67 -11.90 -16.24
C ALA A 223 4.91 -12.00 -15.30
N GLY A 224 4.81 -12.78 -14.22
CA GLY A 224 5.92 -13.02 -13.29
C GLY A 224 6.03 -12.04 -12.13
N PHE A 225 4.97 -11.26 -11.85
CA PHE A 225 4.93 -10.33 -10.72
C PHE A 225 4.20 -10.93 -9.51
N PRO A 226 4.59 -10.59 -8.27
CA PRO A 226 3.81 -10.89 -7.09
C PRO A 226 2.51 -10.06 -7.09
N VAL A 227 1.47 -10.58 -6.45
CA VAL A 227 0.15 -9.96 -6.33
C VAL A 227 -0.29 -10.05 -4.87
N LEU A 228 -0.93 -9.01 -4.35
CA LEU A 228 -1.49 -9.01 -3.00
C LEU A 228 -2.82 -9.78 -2.96
N ASP A 229 -3.10 -10.44 -1.84
CA ASP A 229 -4.42 -11.02 -1.57
C ASP A 229 -5.41 -9.95 -1.07
N ASP A 230 -4.93 -8.94 -0.37
CA ASP A 230 -5.76 -7.86 0.18
C ASP A 230 -4.96 -6.57 0.42
N LEU A 231 -5.68 -5.48 0.73
CA LEU A 231 -5.14 -4.17 1.08
C LEU A 231 -5.94 -3.59 2.24
N HIS A 232 -5.25 -3.05 3.25
CA HIS A 232 -5.82 -2.23 4.30
C HIS A 232 -5.33 -0.79 4.16
N ASN A 233 -6.22 0.15 3.90
CA ASN A 233 -5.91 1.56 3.60
C ASN A 233 -6.82 2.53 4.36
N GLU A 234 -7.07 2.27 5.66
CA GLU A 234 -7.99 3.09 6.47
C GLU A 234 -7.28 3.90 7.57
N SER A 235 -5.95 3.77 7.72
CA SER A 235 -5.22 4.41 8.82
C SER A 235 -5.27 5.93 8.78
N TYR A 236 -5.36 6.51 7.58
CA TYR A 236 -5.41 7.96 7.38
C TYR A 236 -6.71 8.58 7.91
N GLY A 237 -7.82 7.87 7.80
CA GLY A 237 -9.12 8.28 8.32
C GLY A 237 -9.29 8.11 9.83
N TRP A 238 -8.27 7.61 10.54
CA TRP A 238 -8.35 7.48 12.00
C TRP A 238 -8.24 8.84 12.68
N ASP A 239 -9.11 9.09 13.65
CA ASP A 239 -9.01 10.24 14.55
C ASP A 239 -8.94 9.78 15.99
N LEU A 240 -8.35 10.61 16.85
CA LEU A 240 -8.26 10.34 18.28
C LEU A 240 -9.69 10.36 18.87
N PRO A 241 -10.12 9.31 19.61
CA PRO A 241 -11.46 9.27 20.18
C PRO A 241 -11.80 10.50 21.01
N ALA A 242 -13.05 10.97 20.89
CA ALA A 242 -13.52 12.17 21.57
C ALA A 242 -13.28 12.10 23.09
N GLY A 243 -12.87 13.22 23.70
CA GLY A 243 -12.60 13.31 25.13
C GLY A 243 -11.24 12.77 25.59
N LYS A 244 -10.44 12.22 24.70
CA LYS A 244 -9.06 11.79 25.03
C LYS A 244 -8.09 12.96 24.96
N LYS A 245 -7.03 12.90 25.79
CA LYS A 245 -5.94 13.88 25.72
C LYS A 245 -5.14 13.71 24.45
N ARG A 246 -4.76 14.83 23.81
CA ARG A 246 -3.89 14.85 22.63
C ARG A 246 -2.40 14.83 23.02
N ASP A 247 -1.99 13.93 23.92
CA ASP A 247 -0.59 13.69 24.24
C ASP A 247 -0.06 12.42 23.56
N ALA A 248 1.26 12.32 23.41
CA ALA A 248 1.90 11.23 22.69
C ALA A 248 1.55 9.83 23.27
N ALA A 249 1.47 9.71 24.59
CA ALA A 249 1.17 8.43 25.25
C ALA A 249 -0.26 7.94 24.95
N THR A 250 -1.22 8.87 24.96
CA THR A 250 -2.63 8.56 24.62
C THR A 250 -2.76 8.23 23.14
N ILE A 251 -2.16 9.05 22.25
CA ILE A 251 -2.16 8.78 20.81
C ILE A 251 -1.54 7.43 20.51
N GLN A 252 -0.39 7.10 21.09
CA GLN A 252 0.27 5.80 20.92
C GLN A 252 -0.67 4.66 21.31
N LYS A 253 -1.22 4.71 22.51
CA LYS A 253 -2.11 3.66 23.02
C LYS A 253 -3.30 3.41 22.10
N GLU A 254 -4.02 4.47 21.74
CA GLU A 254 -5.23 4.36 20.91
C GLU A 254 -4.89 3.92 19.47
N LYS A 255 -3.82 4.44 18.87
CA LYS A 255 -3.42 4.04 17.51
C LYS A 255 -2.82 2.63 17.48
N THR A 256 -2.10 2.22 18.52
CA THR A 256 -1.64 0.81 18.65
C THR A 256 -2.82 -0.14 18.74
N ALA A 257 -3.85 0.20 19.55
CA ALA A 257 -5.08 -0.59 19.63
C ALA A 257 -5.80 -0.67 18.26
N TYR A 258 -5.84 0.42 17.51
CA TYR A 258 -6.37 0.42 16.14
C TYR A 258 -5.63 -0.58 15.24
N TYR A 259 -4.28 -0.57 15.22
CA TYR A 259 -3.52 -1.50 14.38
C TYR A 259 -3.66 -2.95 14.82
N ILE A 260 -3.75 -3.21 16.10
CA ILE A 260 -4.05 -4.57 16.62
C ILE A 260 -5.39 -5.04 16.09
N ALA A 261 -6.44 -4.21 16.17
CA ALA A 261 -7.76 -4.55 15.65
C ALA A 261 -7.74 -4.74 14.12
N ALA A 262 -7.02 -3.89 13.39
CA ALA A 262 -6.84 -4.05 11.95
C ALA A 262 -6.15 -5.37 11.60
N LEU A 263 -5.07 -5.74 12.31
CA LEU A 263 -4.38 -7.03 12.13
C LEU A 263 -5.25 -8.23 12.50
N GLN A 264 -6.16 -8.08 13.47
CA GLN A 264 -7.16 -9.11 13.80
C GLN A 264 -8.10 -9.38 12.62
N SER A 265 -8.54 -8.33 11.92
CA SER A 265 -9.48 -8.42 10.79
C SER A 265 -8.84 -8.96 9.50
N VAL A 266 -7.51 -8.93 9.36
CA VAL A 266 -6.80 -9.51 8.22
C VAL A 266 -7.10 -11.00 8.11
N LYS A 267 -7.49 -11.46 6.93
CA LYS A 267 -7.64 -12.90 6.61
C LYS A 267 -6.30 -13.53 6.23
N PRO A 268 -6.18 -14.87 6.30
CA PRO A 268 -5.02 -15.57 5.73
C PRO A 268 -4.79 -15.16 4.28
N GLY A 269 -3.52 -14.91 3.94
CA GLY A 269 -3.10 -14.38 2.64
C GLY A 269 -2.08 -13.27 2.81
N LEU A 270 -1.71 -12.62 1.72
CA LEU A 270 -0.75 -11.53 1.65
C LEU A 270 -1.48 -10.18 1.65
N THR A 271 -1.37 -9.45 2.75
CA THR A 271 -2.00 -8.13 2.91
C THR A 271 -0.95 -7.03 3.05
N MET A 272 -1.07 -5.95 2.29
CA MET A 272 -0.34 -4.70 2.54
C MET A 272 -1.21 -3.80 3.42
N MET A 273 -0.61 -3.25 4.48
CA MET A 273 -1.26 -2.34 5.41
C MET A 273 -0.57 -0.98 5.31
N ILE A 274 -1.29 0.04 4.86
CA ILE A 274 -0.77 1.38 4.60
C ILE A 274 -0.83 2.25 5.85
N MET A 275 0.22 3.06 6.03
CA MET A 275 0.34 4.05 7.09
C MET A 275 1.19 5.25 6.62
N HIS A 276 1.21 6.34 7.41
CA HIS A 276 1.88 7.60 7.04
C HIS A 276 2.73 8.14 8.19
N CYS A 277 3.75 7.40 8.62
CA CYS A 277 4.59 7.74 9.76
C CYS A 277 5.26 9.11 9.60
N THR A 278 4.89 10.07 10.44
CA THR A 278 5.44 11.43 10.40
C THR A 278 5.85 11.87 11.80
N ALA A 279 7.03 12.46 11.94
CA ALA A 279 7.49 13.03 13.20
C ALA A 279 6.73 14.34 13.50
N PRO A 280 6.36 14.62 14.76
CA PRO A 280 5.73 15.87 15.12
C PRO A 280 6.79 16.97 15.19
N THR A 281 6.71 17.95 14.30
CA THR A 281 7.53 19.17 14.37
C THR A 281 6.65 20.40 14.36
N GLU A 282 7.24 21.57 14.64
CA GLU A 282 6.55 22.86 14.60
C GLU A 282 6.14 23.26 13.17
N VAL A 283 6.77 22.67 12.14
CA VAL A 283 6.54 23.00 10.73
C VAL A 283 5.36 22.21 10.14
N PHE A 284 5.16 20.97 10.55
CA PHE A 284 4.18 20.09 9.92
C PHE A 284 2.74 20.64 9.91
N PRO A 285 2.25 21.34 10.97
CA PRO A 285 0.92 21.95 10.95
C PRO A 285 0.70 23.01 9.86
N PHE A 286 1.78 23.59 9.30
CA PHE A 286 1.71 24.50 8.14
C PHE A 286 1.68 23.75 6.80
N ILE A 287 1.95 22.45 6.81
CA ILE A 287 1.88 21.59 5.63
C ILE A 287 0.50 20.91 5.55
N SER A 288 0.08 20.27 6.66
CA SER A 288 -1.13 19.46 6.70
C SER A 288 -1.75 19.41 8.10
N ASP A 289 -3.06 19.28 8.17
CA ASP A 289 -3.83 19.07 9.40
C ASP A 289 -3.85 17.60 9.88
N SER A 290 -3.28 16.68 9.09
CA SER A 290 -3.23 15.24 9.38
C SER A 290 -2.17 14.83 10.43
N GLY A 291 -1.51 15.80 11.09
CA GLY A 291 -0.40 15.54 12.01
C GLY A 291 -0.69 14.54 13.12
N THR A 292 -1.90 14.55 13.69
CA THR A 292 -2.26 13.64 14.79
C THR A 292 -2.31 12.18 14.34
N THR A 293 -2.97 11.89 13.22
CA THR A 293 -3.06 10.50 12.71
C THR A 293 -1.70 10.00 12.24
N ARG A 294 -0.92 10.82 11.53
CA ARG A 294 0.42 10.46 11.03
C ARG A 294 1.44 10.25 12.15
N HIS A 295 1.40 11.09 13.20
CA HIS A 295 2.20 10.87 14.40
C HIS A 295 1.77 9.60 15.15
N GLY A 296 0.47 9.34 15.21
CA GLY A 296 -0.08 8.09 15.75
C GLY A 296 0.46 6.86 15.02
N ASP A 297 0.54 6.90 13.69
CA ASP A 297 1.13 5.82 12.89
C ASP A 297 2.59 5.55 13.30
N LEU A 298 3.39 6.62 13.40
CA LEU A 298 4.79 6.51 13.87
C LEU A 298 4.88 5.87 15.25
N LEU A 299 4.12 6.39 16.22
CA LEU A 299 4.14 5.92 17.60
C LEU A 299 3.69 4.47 17.72
N ALA A 300 2.64 4.07 16.98
CA ALA A 300 2.15 2.70 16.95
C ALA A 300 3.18 1.73 16.34
N MET A 301 3.84 2.11 15.23
CA MET A 301 4.89 1.27 14.62
C MET A 301 6.09 1.07 15.54
N MET A 302 6.38 2.02 16.42
CA MET A 302 7.45 1.96 17.41
C MET A 302 7.03 1.27 18.73
N ASP A 303 5.73 0.99 18.93
CA ASP A 303 5.22 0.43 20.17
C ASP A 303 5.63 -1.05 20.35
N PRO A 304 6.32 -1.43 21.46
CA PRO A 304 6.63 -2.83 21.76
C PRO A 304 5.39 -3.73 21.87
N ALA A 305 4.23 -3.17 22.23
CA ALA A 305 2.99 -3.92 22.32
C ALA A 305 2.52 -4.42 20.94
N LEU A 306 2.64 -3.61 19.88
CA LEU A 306 2.33 -4.04 18.52
C LEU A 306 3.29 -5.14 18.05
N ARG A 307 4.60 -5.00 18.32
CA ARG A 307 5.60 -6.03 18.02
C ARG A 307 5.28 -7.35 18.71
N SER A 308 4.97 -7.29 20.01
CA SER A 308 4.61 -8.47 20.80
C SER A 308 3.35 -9.15 20.28
N TYR A 309 2.35 -8.37 19.87
CA TYR A 309 1.13 -8.88 19.27
C TYR A 309 1.42 -9.64 17.96
N ILE A 310 2.18 -9.03 17.04
CA ILE A 310 2.57 -9.64 15.75
C ILE A 310 3.27 -10.99 15.98
N GLN A 311 4.19 -11.04 16.92
CA GLN A 311 4.93 -12.26 17.26
C GLN A 311 4.01 -13.33 17.87
N LYS A 312 3.17 -12.95 18.85
CA LYS A 312 2.24 -13.86 19.52
C LYS A 312 1.25 -14.51 18.56
N GLU A 313 0.71 -13.74 17.63
CA GLU A 313 -0.26 -14.24 16.64
C GLU A 313 0.43 -14.99 15.46
N GLY A 314 1.77 -15.03 15.43
CA GLY A 314 2.54 -15.69 14.38
C GLY A 314 2.29 -15.07 13.00
N ILE A 315 2.06 -13.75 12.95
CA ILE A 315 1.95 -12.99 11.70
C ILE A 315 3.32 -12.92 11.05
N ILE A 316 3.40 -13.27 9.78
CA ILE A 316 4.64 -13.23 9.02
C ILE A 316 4.78 -11.85 8.37
N LEU A 317 5.83 -11.11 8.73
CA LEU A 317 6.19 -9.87 8.05
C LEU A 317 7.04 -10.19 6.82
N THR A 318 6.71 -9.56 5.67
CA THR A 318 7.43 -9.72 4.40
C THR A 318 7.60 -8.38 3.68
N THR A 319 8.36 -8.36 2.59
CA THR A 319 8.67 -7.18 1.80
C THR A 319 8.44 -7.43 0.31
N TRP A 320 8.25 -6.38 -0.49
CA TRP A 320 8.13 -6.49 -1.93
C TRP A 320 9.35 -7.15 -2.58
N ARG A 321 10.55 -6.85 -2.05
CA ARG A 321 11.79 -7.51 -2.47
C ARG A 321 11.72 -9.01 -2.29
N GLU A 322 11.35 -9.49 -1.09
CA GLU A 322 11.19 -10.91 -0.81
C GLU A 322 10.10 -11.54 -1.69
N LEU A 323 8.97 -10.84 -1.89
CA LEU A 323 7.91 -11.35 -2.76
C LEU A 323 8.39 -11.55 -4.21
N MET A 324 9.15 -10.60 -4.74
CA MET A 324 9.70 -10.70 -6.10
C MET A 324 10.75 -11.81 -6.20
N GLU A 325 11.61 -11.99 -5.19
CA GLU A 325 12.56 -13.10 -5.11
C GLU A 325 11.85 -14.46 -5.06
N ARG A 326 10.79 -14.59 -4.25
CA ARG A 326 9.98 -15.81 -4.18
C ARG A 326 9.29 -16.08 -5.52
N ARG A 327 8.69 -15.04 -6.12
CA ARG A 327 8.00 -15.16 -7.41
C ARG A 327 8.94 -15.62 -8.52
N GLY A 328 10.19 -15.14 -8.52
CA GLY A 328 11.22 -15.53 -9.49
C GLY A 328 11.66 -17.01 -9.39
N LYS A 329 11.38 -17.68 -8.28
CA LYS A 329 11.68 -19.12 -8.09
C LYS A 329 10.54 -20.03 -8.54
N ILE A 330 9.38 -19.50 -8.86
CA ILE A 330 8.19 -20.23 -9.29
C ILE A 330 8.18 -20.25 -10.82
N LYS A 331 8.15 -21.47 -11.36
CA LYS A 331 8.09 -21.73 -12.82
C LYS A 331 6.69 -21.47 -13.38
#